data_6986519cbfa07f695a7ef2c68672df32
#
_entry.id   6986519cbfa07f695a7ef2c68672df32
#
_cell.length_a   1.000
_cell.length_b   1.000
_cell.length_c   1.000
_cell.angle_alpha   90.00
_cell.angle_beta   90.00
_cell.angle_gamma   90.00
#
_symmetry.space_group_name_H-M   'P 1'
#
loop_
_entity.id
_entity.type
_entity.pdbx_description
1 polymer ?
#
loop_
_entity_poly.entity_id
_entity_poly.type
_entity_poly.pdbx_seq_one_letter_code
_entity_poly.pdbx_strand_id
1 'polypeptide(L)'
;GAKDTDFIKQGSLFTDIKCVFEKSDRKVKGEIKIADGRRKEIIKDGVKVRSAEMVGQINTVLFYPEHLSLIKSGPEIRRKFLDTAICQIKPGFFRILNEYSKVLAQRNFLLKSQRKDMLETLDSWDIKLAKLGGIITNTRKTYLEKLLVFAEKTVDEISSGKEKMTAEYQSYSGKKTTSAEEEEKALYNKLKESFSEDERLLC
;
A
#
# COMPACT_ATOMS: atom_id res chain seq x y z
N GLY A 1 14.99 -5.54 -2.08
CA GLY A 1 15.50 -4.16 -1.97
C GLY A 1 16.66 -4.08 -0.99
N ALA A 2 17.46 -3.00 -1.04
CA ALA A 2 18.58 -2.76 -0.15
C ALA A 2 18.12 -2.67 1.32
N LYS A 3 18.94 -3.18 2.23
CA LYS A 3 18.73 -3.01 3.67
C LYS A 3 19.25 -1.64 4.11
N ASP A 4 18.75 -1.12 5.22
CA ASP A 4 19.24 0.17 5.75
C ASP A 4 20.78 0.15 5.96
N THR A 5 21.33 -0.97 6.40
CA THR A 5 22.79 -1.16 6.59
C THR A 5 23.61 -1.09 5.30
N ASP A 6 23.01 -1.37 4.15
CA ASP A 6 23.73 -1.31 2.85
C ASP A 6 24.11 0.11 2.46
N PHE A 7 23.53 1.12 3.12
CA PHE A 7 23.89 2.54 2.94
C PHE A 7 25.11 2.95 3.78
N ILE A 8 25.59 2.11 4.69
CA ILE A 8 26.76 2.40 5.51
C ILE A 8 28.01 2.00 4.70
N LYS A 9 28.91 2.95 4.49
CA LYS A 9 30.18 2.68 3.82
C LYS A 9 30.97 1.62 4.60
N GLN A 10 31.59 0.68 3.89
CA GLN A 10 32.43 -0.34 4.51
C GLN A 10 33.53 0.30 5.39
N GLY A 11 33.64 -0.17 6.62
CA GLY A 11 34.55 0.39 7.63
C GLY A 11 34.02 1.60 8.39
N SER A 12 32.79 2.07 8.09
CA SER A 12 32.11 3.13 8.84
C SER A 12 31.07 2.54 9.80
N LEU A 13 30.77 3.27 10.88
CA LEU A 13 29.78 2.84 11.88
C LEU A 13 28.38 3.38 11.62
N PHE A 14 28.26 4.44 10.82
CA PHE A 14 26.99 5.10 10.53
C PHE A 14 27.01 5.83 9.20
N THR A 15 25.83 6.23 8.73
CA THR A 15 25.65 7.13 7.59
C THR A 15 24.57 8.16 7.88
N ASP A 16 24.75 9.35 7.33
CA ASP A 16 23.80 10.46 7.34
C ASP A 16 23.39 10.80 5.90
N ILE A 17 22.10 10.74 5.62
CA ILE A 17 21.53 11.12 4.33
C ILE A 17 20.71 12.38 4.54
N LYS A 18 21.07 13.46 3.86
CA LYS A 18 20.38 14.75 3.98
C LYS A 18 19.81 15.19 2.64
N CYS A 19 18.62 15.77 2.68
CA CYS A 19 18.01 16.37 1.51
C CYS A 19 17.31 17.69 1.89
N VAL A 20 17.25 18.59 0.92
CA VAL A 20 16.44 19.80 1.01
C VAL A 20 15.51 19.79 -0.20
N PHE A 21 14.23 19.93 0.03
CA PHE A 21 13.23 19.97 -1.02
C PHE A 21 12.23 21.10 -0.76
N GLU A 22 11.55 21.52 -1.81
CA GLU A 22 10.53 22.57 -1.74
C GLU A 22 9.15 21.94 -1.84
N LYS A 23 8.26 22.39 -0.95
CA LYS A 23 6.86 21.95 -0.93
C LYS A 23 5.97 23.13 -0.58
N SER A 24 5.04 23.48 -1.48
CA SER A 24 4.14 24.62 -1.30
C SER A 24 4.90 25.91 -0.90
N ASP A 25 5.92 26.26 -1.70
CA ASP A 25 6.79 27.43 -1.52
C ASP A 25 7.58 27.46 -0.20
N ARG A 26 7.66 26.33 0.48
CA ARG A 26 8.41 26.18 1.72
C ARG A 26 9.54 25.17 1.57
N LYS A 27 10.76 25.57 1.96
CA LYS A 27 11.90 24.64 2.04
C LYS A 27 11.75 23.73 3.25
N VAL A 28 11.84 22.43 3.01
CA VAL A 28 11.80 21.39 4.03
C VAL A 28 13.14 20.66 4.03
N LYS A 29 13.72 20.45 5.21
CA LYS A 29 14.95 19.69 5.41
C LYS A 29 14.61 18.30 5.91
N GLY A 30 15.07 17.28 5.18
CA GLY A 30 14.96 15.87 5.59
C GLY A 30 16.34 15.31 5.92
N GLU A 31 16.43 14.52 6.98
CA GLU A 31 17.66 13.82 7.36
C GLU A 31 17.31 12.40 7.81
N ILE A 32 18.10 11.43 7.38
CA ILE A 32 17.99 10.03 7.83
C ILE A 32 19.35 9.62 8.37
N LYS A 33 19.40 9.19 9.64
CA LYS A 33 20.59 8.63 10.29
C LYS A 33 20.43 7.13 10.42
N ILE A 34 21.40 6.40 9.91
CA ILE A 34 21.46 4.95 9.98
C ILE A 34 22.76 4.54 10.66
N ALA A 35 22.67 3.69 11.68
CA ALA A 35 23.82 3.09 12.34
C ALA A 35 23.56 1.59 12.47
N ASP A 36 24.64 0.81 12.41
CA ASP A 36 24.55 -0.64 12.55
C ASP A 36 23.98 -1.04 13.92
N GLY A 37 23.10 -2.04 13.94
CA GLY A 37 22.44 -2.51 15.15
C GLY A 37 21.46 -1.53 15.81
N ARG A 38 21.21 -0.36 15.21
CA ARG A 38 20.27 0.64 15.73
C ARG A 38 19.11 0.89 14.77
N ARG A 39 17.96 1.29 15.33
CA ARG A 39 16.83 1.75 14.54
C ARG A 39 17.18 3.08 13.88
N LYS A 40 16.94 3.20 12.56
CA LYS A 40 17.15 4.46 11.85
C LYS A 40 16.35 5.61 12.47
N GLU A 41 16.94 6.78 12.46
CA GLU A 41 16.31 8.02 12.88
C GLU A 41 15.96 8.86 11.66
N ILE A 42 14.74 9.42 11.67
CA ILE A 42 14.28 10.32 10.62
C ILE A 42 14.00 11.68 11.26
N ILE A 43 14.55 12.71 10.65
CA ILE A 43 14.49 14.09 11.16
C ILE A 43 13.91 14.95 10.04
N LYS A 44 12.91 15.76 10.38
CA LYS A 44 12.30 16.73 9.49
C LYS A 44 12.40 18.13 10.12
N ASP A 45 12.99 19.08 9.43
CA ASP A 45 13.20 20.45 9.92
C ASP A 45 13.81 20.49 11.33
N GLY A 46 14.75 19.58 11.62
CA GLY A 46 15.42 19.46 12.92
C GLY A 46 14.66 18.67 13.98
N VAL A 47 13.43 18.21 13.71
CA VAL A 47 12.61 17.45 14.67
C VAL A 47 12.57 15.99 14.27
N LYS A 48 12.78 15.09 15.23
CA LYS A 48 12.66 13.62 15.02
C LYS A 48 11.19 13.24 14.76
N VAL A 49 10.96 12.55 13.67
CA VAL A 49 9.62 12.12 13.21
C VAL A 49 9.57 10.62 12.93
N ARG A 50 8.37 10.06 12.88
CA ARG A 50 8.18 8.66 12.48
C ARG A 50 8.16 8.54 10.94
N SER A 51 8.56 7.39 10.42
CA SER A 51 8.54 7.12 8.97
C SER A 51 7.19 7.42 8.32
N ALA A 52 6.09 7.14 9.03
CA ALA A 52 4.74 7.42 8.56
C ALA A 52 4.46 8.92 8.32
N GLU A 53 5.17 9.81 9.01
CA GLU A 53 5.01 11.26 8.88
C GLU A 53 5.75 11.82 7.65
N MET A 54 6.67 11.02 7.09
CA MET A 54 7.37 11.35 5.85
C MET A 54 6.59 10.94 4.59
N VAL A 55 5.60 10.07 4.73
CA VAL A 55 4.78 9.64 3.58
C VAL A 55 4.07 10.86 2.97
N GLY A 56 4.25 11.05 1.65
CA GLY A 56 3.69 12.18 0.90
C GLY A 56 4.36 13.53 1.19
N GLN A 57 5.51 13.56 1.87
CA GLN A 57 6.31 14.79 1.97
C GLN A 57 7.10 15.04 0.68
N ILE A 58 7.61 13.98 0.07
CA ILE A 58 8.30 14.00 -1.22
C ILE A 58 7.59 13.00 -2.13
N ASN A 59 7.25 13.43 -3.34
CA ASN A 59 6.76 12.53 -4.37
C ASN A 59 7.93 12.12 -5.24
N THR A 60 8.15 10.82 -5.35
CA THR A 60 9.26 10.24 -6.11
C THR A 60 8.75 9.28 -7.17
N VAL A 61 9.36 9.33 -8.34
CA VAL A 61 9.18 8.30 -9.37
C VAL A 61 10.49 7.54 -9.48
N LEU A 62 10.42 6.26 -9.19
CA LEU A 62 11.59 5.37 -9.25
C LEU A 62 11.33 4.29 -10.29
N PHE A 63 12.29 4.12 -11.19
CA PHE A 63 12.31 3.00 -12.13
C PHE A 63 13.55 2.16 -11.88
N TYR A 64 13.37 0.84 -11.80
CA TYR A 64 14.43 -0.14 -11.66
C TYR A 64 14.03 -1.45 -12.36
N PRO A 65 14.99 -2.33 -12.71
CA PRO A 65 14.71 -3.50 -13.55
C PRO A 65 13.60 -4.41 -13.06
N GLU A 66 13.41 -4.54 -11.75
CA GLU A 66 12.34 -5.35 -11.16
C GLU A 66 10.94 -4.82 -11.48
N HIS A 67 10.79 -3.54 -11.82
CA HIS A 67 9.50 -3.01 -12.28
C HIS A 67 9.05 -3.59 -13.63
N LEU A 68 9.97 -4.13 -14.43
CA LEU A 68 9.62 -4.86 -15.66
C LEU A 68 8.83 -6.13 -15.35
N SER A 69 8.96 -6.65 -14.14
CA SER A 69 8.19 -7.80 -13.68
C SER A 69 6.74 -7.46 -13.28
N LEU A 70 6.37 -6.17 -13.22
CA LEU A 70 5.02 -5.73 -12.78
C LEU A 70 3.89 -6.43 -13.56
N ILE A 71 4.08 -6.64 -14.87
CA ILE A 71 3.11 -7.31 -15.73
C ILE A 71 3.15 -8.83 -15.53
N LYS A 72 4.36 -9.41 -15.38
CA LYS A 72 4.57 -10.87 -15.25
C LYS A 72 4.28 -11.39 -13.85
N SER A 73 4.40 -10.53 -12.85
CA SER A 73 4.23 -10.90 -11.44
C SER A 73 2.77 -10.97 -11.01
N GLY A 74 2.55 -11.58 -9.84
CA GLY A 74 1.23 -11.72 -9.24
C GLY A 74 0.56 -10.40 -8.84
N PRO A 75 -0.71 -10.46 -8.45
CA PRO A 75 -1.51 -9.27 -8.12
C PRO A 75 -0.98 -8.50 -6.91
N GLU A 76 -0.20 -9.12 -6.04
CA GLU A 76 0.37 -8.47 -4.86
C GLU A 76 1.32 -7.33 -5.24
N ILE A 77 2.23 -7.57 -6.20
CA ILE A 77 3.19 -6.58 -6.66
C ILE A 77 2.46 -5.40 -7.34
N ARG A 78 1.43 -5.68 -8.13
CA ARG A 78 0.60 -4.64 -8.74
C ARG A 78 -0.15 -3.81 -7.72
N ARG A 79 -0.73 -4.44 -6.68
CA ARG A 79 -1.37 -3.71 -5.58
C ARG A 79 -0.36 -2.84 -4.81
N LYS A 80 0.82 -3.38 -4.51
CA LYS A 80 1.89 -2.64 -3.82
C LYS A 80 2.35 -1.42 -4.63
N PHE A 81 2.44 -1.54 -5.95
CA PHE A 81 2.75 -0.42 -6.84
C PHE A 81 1.70 0.69 -6.73
N LEU A 82 0.41 0.34 -6.86
CA LEU A 82 -0.69 1.29 -6.71
C LEU A 82 -0.68 1.94 -5.32
N ASP A 83 -0.56 1.15 -4.26
CA ASP A 83 -0.56 1.64 -2.88
C ASP A 83 0.57 2.63 -2.63
N THR A 84 1.78 2.32 -3.13
CA THR A 84 2.93 3.22 -3.00
C THR A 84 2.67 4.56 -3.70
N ALA A 85 2.14 4.52 -4.91
CA ALA A 85 1.83 5.73 -5.66
C ALA A 85 0.70 6.54 -5.01
N ILE A 86 -0.38 5.87 -4.58
CA ILE A 86 -1.51 6.52 -3.90
C ILE A 86 -1.08 7.16 -2.58
N CYS A 87 -0.26 6.49 -1.78
CA CYS A 87 0.23 7.02 -0.50
C CYS A 87 1.03 8.31 -0.66
N GLN A 88 1.74 8.50 -1.76
CA GLN A 88 2.47 9.74 -2.02
C GLN A 88 1.53 10.93 -2.25
N ILE A 89 0.39 10.69 -2.91
CA ILE A 89 -0.59 11.73 -3.27
C ILE A 89 -1.62 11.94 -2.14
N LYS A 90 -2.00 10.84 -1.46
CA LYS A 90 -2.98 10.81 -0.37
C LYS A 90 -2.36 10.17 0.88
N PRO A 91 -1.59 10.92 1.69
CA PRO A 91 -0.91 10.35 2.87
C PRO A 91 -1.83 9.65 3.87
N GLY A 92 -3.11 10.06 3.94
CA GLY A 92 -4.13 9.41 4.75
C GLY A 92 -4.39 7.96 4.36
N PHE A 93 -4.17 7.58 3.10
CA PHE A 93 -4.36 6.23 2.61
C PHE A 93 -3.41 5.22 3.26
N PHE A 94 -2.19 5.65 3.59
CA PHE A 94 -1.24 4.84 4.35
C PHE A 94 -1.78 4.37 5.70
N ARG A 95 -2.52 5.25 6.41
CA ARG A 95 -3.15 4.89 7.69
C ARG A 95 -4.24 3.83 7.49
N ILE A 96 -5.03 3.95 6.44
CA ILE A 96 -6.08 2.99 6.09
C ILE A 96 -5.47 1.62 5.79
N LEU A 97 -4.41 1.55 4.99
CA LEU A 97 -3.69 0.30 4.70
C LEU A 97 -3.12 -0.35 5.96
N ASN A 98 -2.51 0.43 6.85
CA ASN A 98 -1.98 -0.08 8.10
C ASN A 98 -3.09 -0.59 9.04
N GLU A 99 -4.22 0.12 9.11
CA GLU A 99 -5.35 -0.32 9.92
C GLU A 99 -5.96 -1.59 9.35
N TYR A 100 -6.15 -1.67 8.04
CA TYR A 100 -6.59 -2.90 7.37
C TYR A 100 -5.70 -4.09 7.69
N SER A 101 -4.39 -3.93 7.59
CA SER A 101 -3.43 -5.00 7.90
C SER A 101 -3.52 -5.47 9.36
N LYS A 102 -3.72 -4.55 10.31
CA LYS A 102 -3.90 -4.89 11.74
C LYS A 102 -5.20 -5.64 11.98
N VAL A 103 -6.29 -5.18 11.37
CA VAL A 103 -7.61 -5.82 11.49
C VAL A 103 -7.57 -7.22 10.89
N LEU A 104 -6.94 -7.37 9.72
CA LEU A 104 -6.76 -8.67 9.07
C LEU A 104 -5.94 -9.64 9.93
N ALA A 105 -4.82 -9.15 10.49
CA ALA A 105 -4.00 -9.97 11.38
C ALA A 105 -4.79 -10.43 12.63
N GLN A 106 -5.60 -9.55 13.21
CA GLN A 106 -6.44 -9.88 14.37
C GLN A 106 -7.53 -10.89 13.99
N ARG A 107 -8.20 -10.72 12.84
CA ARG A 107 -9.16 -11.70 12.33
C ARG A 107 -8.53 -13.07 12.16
N ASN A 108 -7.37 -13.13 11.51
CA ASN A 108 -6.66 -14.38 11.29
C ASN A 108 -6.20 -15.04 12.61
N PHE A 109 -5.83 -14.25 13.62
CA PHE A 109 -5.52 -14.76 14.95
C PHE A 109 -6.76 -15.39 15.62
N LEU A 110 -7.93 -14.74 15.53
CA LEU A 110 -9.17 -15.26 16.09
C LEU A 110 -9.56 -16.60 15.44
N LEU A 111 -9.49 -16.68 14.11
CA LEU A 111 -9.76 -17.92 13.38
C LEU A 111 -8.83 -19.06 13.83
N LYS A 112 -7.54 -18.78 13.98
CA LYS A 112 -6.56 -19.79 14.47
C LYS A 112 -6.79 -20.19 15.91
N SER A 113 -7.38 -19.35 16.75
CA SER A 113 -7.58 -19.67 18.15
C SER A 113 -8.64 -20.74 18.39
N GLN A 114 -9.62 -20.89 17.47
CA GLN A 114 -10.76 -21.83 17.55
C GLN A 114 -11.61 -21.73 18.83
N ARG A 115 -11.45 -20.68 19.61
CA ARG A 115 -12.20 -20.48 20.85
C ARG A 115 -13.54 -19.83 20.55
N LYS A 116 -14.63 -20.46 21.02
CA LYS A 116 -16.01 -19.97 20.77
C LYS A 116 -16.21 -18.53 21.24
N ASP A 117 -15.72 -18.19 22.43
CA ASP A 117 -15.80 -16.85 23.01
C ASP A 117 -15.08 -15.79 22.16
N MET A 118 -14.02 -16.16 21.46
CA MET A 118 -13.32 -15.28 20.54
C MET A 118 -14.03 -15.18 19.18
N LEU A 119 -14.57 -16.29 18.69
CA LEU A 119 -15.31 -16.32 17.41
C LEU A 119 -16.59 -15.48 17.44
N GLU A 120 -17.23 -15.33 18.60
CA GLU A 120 -18.39 -14.44 18.79
C GLU A 120 -18.06 -12.97 18.44
N THR A 121 -16.80 -12.56 18.57
CA THR A 121 -16.35 -11.21 18.21
C THR A 121 -15.99 -11.04 16.75
N LEU A 122 -15.90 -12.13 15.98
CA LEU A 122 -15.37 -12.14 14.60
C LEU A 122 -16.17 -11.23 13.67
N ASP A 123 -17.49 -11.17 13.85
CA ASP A 123 -18.37 -10.32 13.04
C ASP A 123 -17.98 -8.84 13.10
N SER A 124 -17.62 -8.36 14.28
CA SER A 124 -17.17 -6.96 14.45
C SER A 124 -15.88 -6.68 13.69
N TRP A 125 -14.98 -7.68 13.61
CA TRP A 125 -13.76 -7.57 12.83
C TRP A 125 -14.02 -7.66 11.34
N ASP A 126 -14.95 -8.51 10.91
CA ASP A 126 -15.38 -8.63 9.52
C ASP A 126 -16.00 -7.33 9.01
N ILE A 127 -16.88 -6.70 9.79
CA ILE A 127 -17.46 -5.39 9.48
C ILE A 127 -16.36 -4.34 9.29
N LYS A 128 -15.42 -4.27 10.24
CA LYS A 128 -14.33 -3.30 10.17
C LYS A 128 -13.39 -3.57 8.98
N LEU A 129 -13.08 -4.84 8.72
CA LEU A 129 -12.25 -5.25 7.59
C LEU A 129 -12.93 -4.90 6.26
N ALA A 130 -14.22 -5.17 6.14
CA ALA A 130 -15.01 -4.88 4.95
C ALA A 130 -15.05 -3.36 4.66
N LYS A 131 -15.30 -2.56 5.69
CA LYS A 131 -15.29 -1.09 5.56
C LYS A 131 -13.96 -0.55 5.04
N LEU A 132 -12.84 -0.97 5.65
CA LEU A 132 -11.51 -0.55 5.22
C LEU A 132 -11.18 -1.09 3.82
N GLY A 133 -11.55 -2.33 3.53
CA GLY A 133 -11.38 -2.97 2.23
C GLY A 133 -12.15 -2.27 1.11
N GLY A 134 -13.38 -1.85 1.37
CA GLY A 134 -14.20 -1.06 0.45
C GLY A 134 -13.51 0.26 0.07
N ILE A 135 -13.03 1.00 1.07
CA ILE A 135 -12.29 2.26 0.86
C ILE A 135 -11.02 2.01 0.03
N ILE A 136 -10.24 0.96 0.35
CA ILE A 136 -9.01 0.61 -0.35
C ILE A 136 -9.31 0.27 -1.80
N THR A 137 -10.28 -0.59 -2.05
CA THR A 137 -10.67 -1.05 -3.39
C THR A 137 -11.13 0.13 -4.24
N ASN A 138 -12.04 0.94 -3.76
CA ASN A 138 -12.54 2.11 -4.49
C ASN A 138 -11.42 3.13 -4.78
N THR A 139 -10.52 3.35 -3.82
CA THR A 139 -9.37 4.27 -4.00
C THR A 139 -8.42 3.77 -5.08
N ARG A 140 -8.10 2.46 -5.09
CA ARG A 140 -7.23 1.84 -6.11
C ARG A 140 -7.87 1.90 -7.50
N LYS A 141 -9.17 1.61 -7.62
CA LYS A 141 -9.92 1.71 -8.87
C LYS A 141 -9.85 3.12 -9.45
N THR A 142 -10.26 4.11 -8.66
CA THR A 142 -10.24 5.52 -9.07
C THR A 142 -8.84 6.00 -9.47
N TYR A 143 -7.80 5.52 -8.76
CA TYR A 143 -6.42 5.86 -9.10
C TYR A 143 -5.98 5.21 -10.41
N LEU A 144 -6.29 3.91 -10.60
CA LEU A 144 -5.95 3.18 -11.82
C LEU A 144 -6.61 3.80 -13.05
N GLU A 145 -7.89 4.16 -12.97
CA GLU A 145 -8.60 4.85 -14.07
C GLU A 145 -7.89 6.14 -14.50
N LYS A 146 -7.47 6.96 -13.51
CA LYS A 146 -6.72 8.18 -13.80
C LYS A 146 -5.33 7.90 -14.38
N LEU A 147 -4.65 6.89 -13.87
CA LEU A 147 -3.32 6.49 -14.35
C LEU A 147 -3.39 5.98 -15.80
N LEU A 148 -4.41 5.22 -16.15
CA LEU A 148 -4.58 4.63 -17.47
C LEU A 148 -4.68 5.70 -18.57
N VAL A 149 -5.35 6.81 -18.32
CA VAL A 149 -5.44 7.92 -19.29
C VAL A 149 -4.05 8.38 -19.76
N PHE A 150 -3.10 8.47 -18.83
CA PHE A 150 -1.72 8.86 -19.17
C PHE A 150 -0.91 7.69 -19.73
N ALA A 151 -1.09 6.49 -19.17
CA ALA A 151 -0.34 5.31 -19.58
C ALA A 151 -0.69 4.87 -21.00
N GLU A 152 -1.96 4.87 -21.38
CA GLU A 152 -2.42 4.56 -22.73
C GLU A 152 -1.81 5.52 -23.75
N LYS A 153 -1.87 6.82 -23.46
CA LYS A 153 -1.26 7.84 -24.34
C LYS A 153 0.25 7.62 -24.49
N THR A 154 0.95 7.36 -23.40
CA THR A 154 2.41 7.13 -23.41
C THR A 154 2.77 5.88 -24.21
N VAL A 155 2.02 4.78 -24.04
CA VAL A 155 2.25 3.54 -24.80
C VAL A 155 1.99 3.75 -26.28
N ASP A 156 0.92 4.46 -26.64
CA ASP A 156 0.60 4.81 -28.03
C ASP A 156 1.72 5.62 -28.68
N GLU A 157 2.23 6.64 -27.99
CA GLU A 157 3.35 7.47 -28.45
C GLU A 157 4.65 6.65 -28.65
N ILE A 158 5.04 5.82 -27.64
CA ILE A 158 6.28 5.03 -27.70
C ILE A 158 6.20 3.96 -28.78
N SER A 159 5.05 3.32 -28.95
CA SER A 159 4.85 2.24 -29.92
C SER A 159 4.52 2.76 -31.33
N SER A 160 4.39 4.07 -31.50
CA SER A 160 3.90 4.69 -32.76
C SER A 160 2.54 4.13 -33.19
N GLY A 161 1.62 3.99 -32.23
CA GLY A 161 0.26 3.52 -32.44
C GLY A 161 0.10 2.00 -32.62
N LYS A 162 1.19 1.22 -32.48
CA LYS A 162 1.18 -0.23 -32.73
C LYS A 162 0.67 -1.05 -31.56
N GLU A 163 0.77 -0.52 -30.34
CA GLU A 163 0.39 -1.23 -29.12
C GLU A 163 -0.69 -0.47 -28.37
N LYS A 164 -1.60 -1.21 -27.74
CA LYS A 164 -2.64 -0.65 -26.87
C LYS A 164 -2.49 -1.25 -25.47
N MET A 165 -2.52 -0.40 -24.47
CA MET A 165 -2.49 -0.81 -23.07
C MET A 165 -3.89 -0.76 -22.49
N THR A 166 -4.29 -1.80 -21.78
CA THR A 166 -5.50 -1.82 -20.95
C THR A 166 -5.20 -2.41 -19.59
N ALA A 167 -5.88 -1.95 -18.57
CA ALA A 167 -5.83 -2.58 -17.25
C ALA A 167 -7.19 -2.44 -16.55
N GLU A 168 -7.55 -3.42 -15.75
CA GLU A 168 -8.77 -3.44 -14.98
C GLU A 168 -8.46 -3.87 -13.54
N TYR A 169 -9.07 -3.19 -12.58
CA TYR A 169 -8.99 -3.60 -11.19
C TYR A 169 -10.11 -4.60 -10.88
N GLN A 170 -9.75 -5.85 -10.63
CA GLN A 170 -10.70 -6.86 -10.18
C GLN A 170 -11.08 -6.59 -8.71
N SER A 171 -12.32 -6.24 -8.50
CA SER A 171 -12.87 -5.92 -7.18
C SER A 171 -13.70 -7.05 -6.60
N TYR A 172 -14.08 -6.92 -5.34
CA TYR A 172 -14.92 -7.91 -4.67
C TYR A 172 -16.33 -7.97 -5.25
N SER A 173 -16.87 -6.83 -5.70
CA SER A 173 -18.19 -6.74 -6.33
C SER A 173 -18.24 -7.29 -7.76
N GLY A 174 -17.09 -7.42 -8.43
CA GLY A 174 -17.00 -7.77 -9.86
C GLY A 174 -17.52 -6.69 -10.82
N LYS A 175 -17.93 -5.53 -10.32
CA LYS A 175 -18.47 -4.43 -11.13
C LYS A 175 -17.40 -3.42 -11.49
N LYS A 176 -17.49 -2.82 -12.71
CA LYS A 176 -16.54 -1.80 -13.16
C LYS A 176 -16.64 -0.51 -12.34
N THR A 177 -17.84 -0.02 -12.11
CA THR A 177 -18.08 1.21 -11.35
C THR A 177 -18.84 0.88 -10.09
N THR A 178 -18.28 1.24 -8.93
CA THR A 178 -18.85 0.97 -7.62
C THR A 178 -18.45 2.07 -6.65
N SER A 179 -19.27 2.25 -5.61
CA SER A 179 -18.92 3.07 -4.47
C SER A 179 -18.08 2.28 -3.46
N ALA A 180 -17.50 2.97 -2.49
CA ALA A 180 -16.79 2.31 -1.38
C ALA A 180 -17.75 1.42 -0.57
N GLU A 181 -19.01 1.85 -0.40
CA GLU A 181 -20.05 1.14 0.34
C GLU A 181 -20.50 -0.15 -0.40
N GLU A 182 -20.53 -0.14 -1.72
CA GLU A 182 -20.84 -1.34 -2.51
C GLU A 182 -19.73 -2.37 -2.40
N GLU A 183 -18.47 -1.95 -2.46
CA GLU A 183 -17.31 -2.82 -2.26
C GLU A 183 -17.23 -3.33 -0.82
N GLU A 184 -17.59 -2.51 0.18
CA GLU A 184 -17.72 -2.91 1.58
C GLU A 184 -18.72 -4.05 1.73
N LYS A 185 -19.95 -3.88 1.20
CA LYS A 185 -20.99 -4.91 1.24
C LYS A 185 -20.56 -6.21 0.56
N ALA A 186 -19.93 -6.09 -0.62
CA ALA A 186 -19.45 -7.25 -1.37
C ALA A 186 -18.37 -8.01 -0.61
N LEU A 187 -17.42 -7.29 0.00
CA LEU A 187 -16.37 -7.92 0.81
C LEU A 187 -16.94 -8.56 2.07
N TYR A 188 -17.86 -7.89 2.77
CA TYR A 188 -18.49 -8.44 3.97
C TYR A 188 -19.21 -9.76 3.65
N ASN A 189 -20.03 -9.81 2.60
CA ASN A 189 -20.71 -11.04 2.19
C ASN A 189 -19.72 -12.15 1.87
N LYS A 190 -18.64 -11.83 1.15
CA LYS A 190 -17.60 -12.80 0.83
C LYS A 190 -16.88 -13.35 2.07
N LEU A 191 -16.63 -12.51 3.08
CA LEU A 191 -16.03 -12.95 4.33
C LEU A 191 -16.98 -13.91 5.09
N LYS A 192 -18.28 -13.69 5.03
CA LYS A 192 -19.29 -14.59 5.62
C LYS A 192 -19.37 -15.92 4.88
N GLU A 193 -19.39 -15.89 3.56
CA GLU A 193 -19.44 -17.11 2.72
C GLU A 193 -18.19 -17.95 2.88
N SER A 194 -17.01 -17.33 3.00
CA SER A 194 -15.73 -18.04 3.11
C SER A 194 -15.37 -18.48 4.54
N PHE A 195 -16.21 -18.19 5.53
CA PHE A 195 -15.86 -18.43 6.94
C PHE A 195 -15.43 -19.89 7.22
N SER A 196 -16.22 -20.86 6.78
CA SER A 196 -15.92 -22.30 6.99
C SER A 196 -14.65 -22.76 6.27
N GLU A 197 -14.34 -22.16 5.12
CA GLU A 197 -13.10 -22.44 4.38
C GLU A 197 -11.89 -21.76 5.05
N ASP A 198 -12.04 -20.52 5.46
CA ASP A 198 -11.02 -19.77 6.19
C ASP A 198 -10.63 -20.48 7.49
N GLU A 199 -11.61 -20.98 8.25
CA GLU A 199 -11.39 -21.74 9.48
C GLU A 199 -10.57 -23.02 9.19
N ARG A 200 -10.88 -23.74 8.14
CA ARG A 200 -10.17 -24.96 7.73
C ARG A 200 -8.74 -24.68 7.27
N LEU A 201 -8.52 -23.59 6.51
CA LEU A 201 -7.20 -23.28 5.95
C LEU A 201 -6.23 -22.68 6.96
N LEU A 202 -6.73 -22.15 8.08
CA LEU A 202 -5.92 -21.56 9.15
C LEU A 202 -5.62 -22.52 10.30
N CYS A 203 -6.22 -23.73 10.29
CA CYS A 203 -5.86 -24.86 11.14
C CYS A 203 -4.78 -25.67 10.47
#